data_940837035d597450db13281966a985b5
#
_entry.id   940837035d597450db13281966a985b5
#
_cell.length_a   1.000
_cell.length_b   1.000
_cell.length_c   1.000
_cell.angle_alpha   90.00
_cell.angle_beta   90.00
_cell.angle_gamma   90.00
#
_symmetry.space_group_name_H-M   'P 1'
#
loop_
_entity.id
_entity.type
_entity.pdbx_description
1 polymer ?
#
loop_
_entity_poly.entity_id
_entity_poly.type
_entity_poly.pdbx_seq_one_letter_code
_entity_poly.pdbx_strand_id
1 'polypeptide(L)'
;MLRSHRIDQSQPLPLTTINGERFSYRFAFDRSADSIKANEPGQDYIAIIAADDRIAFVLCDGVSQSFYGDLAARILGDQLVAWLWENGTDHIQNQSLLTAYLSQFLSQLTEFATQQVSQFVFPPEMSSMLQNVLEKKRALGSEATFTSGLIDLSNERCYLSWMGDSRLRIWDKNGEKTHELLGEEAFQTSERWSTRRGMVGKLHS
;
A
#
# COMPACT_ATOMS: atom_id res chain seq x y z
N MET A 1 -13.69 -8.45 17.99
CA MET A 1 -12.51 -9.37 17.83
C MET A 1 -11.54 -8.74 16.85
N LEU A 2 -10.21 -8.70 17.18
CA LEU A 2 -9.18 -8.17 16.25
C LEU A 2 -8.88 -9.19 15.14
N ARG A 3 -8.84 -8.73 13.89
CA ARG A 3 -8.49 -9.51 12.69
C ARG A 3 -7.36 -8.82 11.95
N SER A 4 -6.44 -9.59 11.40
CA SER A 4 -5.33 -9.07 10.61
C SER A 4 -5.15 -9.93 9.37
N HIS A 5 -5.00 -9.29 8.21
CA HIS A 5 -4.75 -9.94 6.93
C HIS A 5 -3.52 -9.34 6.28
N ARG A 6 -2.70 -10.20 5.70
CA ARG A 6 -1.53 -9.87 4.89
C ARG A 6 -1.61 -10.74 3.65
N ILE A 7 -1.77 -10.12 2.50
CA ILE A 7 -2.09 -10.79 1.24
C ILE A 7 -1.10 -10.34 0.20
N ASP A 8 -0.28 -11.27 -0.24
CA ASP A 8 0.61 -11.08 -1.37
C ASP A 8 0.03 -11.81 -2.61
N GLN A 9 0.61 -11.55 -3.75
CA GLN A 9 0.19 -12.17 -5.02
C GLN A 9 0.94 -13.47 -5.33
N SER A 10 1.30 -14.25 -4.33
CA SER A 10 1.91 -15.57 -4.54
C SER A 10 0.94 -16.56 -5.17
N GLN A 11 -0.36 -16.45 -4.82
CA GLN A 11 -1.42 -17.30 -5.37
C GLN A 11 -2.72 -16.49 -5.53
N PRO A 12 -3.57 -16.81 -6.54
CA PRO A 12 -4.87 -16.20 -6.68
C PRO A 12 -5.71 -16.36 -5.41
N LEU A 13 -6.39 -15.29 -5.02
CA LEU A 13 -7.28 -15.28 -3.87
C LEU A 13 -8.70 -14.97 -4.33
N PRO A 14 -9.64 -15.94 -4.23
CA PRO A 14 -11.03 -15.70 -4.60
C PRO A 14 -11.66 -14.64 -3.68
N LEU A 15 -12.77 -14.06 -4.13
CA LEU A 15 -13.50 -13.06 -3.35
C LEU A 15 -13.83 -13.58 -1.95
N THR A 16 -13.16 -13.02 -0.97
CA THR A 16 -13.30 -13.35 0.44
C THR A 16 -14.11 -12.26 1.13
N THR A 17 -15.16 -12.64 1.84
CA THR A 17 -16.02 -11.71 2.59
C THR A 17 -15.84 -11.94 4.08
N ILE A 18 -15.59 -10.87 4.79
CA ILE A 18 -15.51 -10.85 6.26
C ILE A 18 -16.69 -10.00 6.78
N ASN A 19 -17.55 -10.64 7.54
CA ASN A 19 -18.69 -9.98 8.17
C ASN A 19 -18.35 -9.63 9.62
N GLY A 20 -18.54 -8.37 9.98
CA GLY A 20 -18.54 -7.86 11.34
C GLY A 20 -19.96 -7.45 11.75
N GLU A 21 -20.12 -6.98 12.98
CA GLU A 21 -21.42 -6.53 13.48
C GLU A 21 -21.84 -5.17 12.87
N ARG A 22 -20.90 -4.27 12.68
CA ARG A 22 -21.16 -2.89 12.22
C ARG A 22 -20.82 -2.67 10.75
N PHE A 23 -19.93 -3.47 10.17
CA PHE A 23 -19.52 -3.38 8.77
C PHE A 23 -19.05 -4.72 8.24
N SER A 24 -19.02 -4.84 6.93
CA SER A 24 -18.36 -5.96 6.24
C SER A 24 -17.32 -5.41 5.27
N TYR A 25 -16.26 -6.21 5.02
CA TYR A 25 -15.29 -5.90 3.99
C TYR A 25 -14.99 -7.12 3.14
N ARG A 26 -14.54 -6.86 1.94
CA ARG A 26 -14.23 -7.90 0.95
C ARG A 26 -12.89 -7.61 0.32
N PHE A 27 -12.18 -8.66 0.02
CA PHE A 27 -10.95 -8.58 -0.75
C PHE A 27 -10.83 -9.78 -1.67
N ALA A 28 -10.18 -9.56 -2.79
CA ALA A 28 -9.82 -10.58 -3.77
C ALA A 28 -8.60 -10.08 -4.52
N PHE A 29 -7.82 -11.00 -5.07
CA PHE A 29 -6.85 -10.61 -6.04
C PHE A 29 -6.53 -11.74 -7.02
N ASP A 30 -5.97 -11.36 -8.19
CA ASP A 30 -5.45 -12.29 -9.16
C ASP A 30 -4.20 -11.69 -9.82
N ARG A 31 -3.32 -12.55 -10.31
CA ARG A 31 -2.16 -12.12 -11.08
C ARG A 31 -2.56 -11.77 -12.50
N SER A 32 -1.81 -10.86 -13.13
CA SER A 32 -1.97 -10.59 -14.55
C SER A 32 -1.72 -11.85 -15.39
N ALA A 33 -2.37 -11.94 -16.56
CA ALA A 33 -2.17 -13.06 -17.48
C ALA A 33 -0.69 -13.22 -17.89
N ASP A 34 0.05 -12.12 -17.96
CA ASP A 34 1.48 -12.13 -18.32
C ASP A 34 2.34 -12.64 -17.16
N SER A 35 2.08 -12.24 -15.93
CA SER A 35 2.75 -12.77 -14.72
C SER A 35 2.51 -14.28 -14.57
N ILE A 36 1.29 -14.75 -14.85
CA ILE A 36 0.96 -16.18 -14.83
C ILE A 36 1.77 -16.94 -15.89
N LYS A 37 1.83 -16.43 -17.14
CA LYS A 37 2.59 -17.05 -18.22
C LYS A 37 4.09 -17.08 -17.96
N ALA A 38 4.64 -16.01 -17.37
CA ALA A 38 6.05 -15.90 -17.01
C ALA A 38 6.40 -16.69 -15.74
N ASN A 39 5.42 -17.25 -15.05
CA ASN A 39 5.55 -17.84 -13.71
C ASN A 39 6.19 -16.88 -12.69
N GLU A 40 5.89 -15.59 -12.84
CA GLU A 40 6.36 -14.54 -11.93
C GLU A 40 5.30 -14.25 -10.86
N PRO A 41 5.68 -13.99 -9.60
CA PRO A 41 4.75 -13.50 -8.60
C PRO A 41 4.21 -12.11 -9.00
N GLY A 42 3.01 -11.78 -8.59
CA GLY A 42 2.53 -10.40 -8.66
C GLY A 42 3.29 -9.51 -7.68
N GLN A 43 3.14 -8.20 -7.84
CA GLN A 43 3.87 -7.21 -7.06
C GLN A 43 2.99 -6.38 -6.13
N ASP A 44 1.68 -6.66 -6.14
CA ASP A 44 0.73 -5.96 -5.27
C ASP A 44 0.68 -6.60 -3.88
N TYR A 45 0.28 -5.80 -2.91
CA TYR A 45 0.18 -6.23 -1.54
C TYR A 45 -1.00 -5.55 -0.84
N ILE A 46 -1.77 -6.34 -0.06
CA ILE A 46 -2.87 -5.83 0.76
C ILE A 46 -2.57 -6.14 2.22
N ALA A 47 -2.68 -5.12 3.06
CA ALA A 47 -2.62 -5.24 4.50
C ALA A 47 -3.89 -4.66 5.13
N ILE A 48 -4.52 -5.41 6.03
CA ILE A 48 -5.74 -5.01 6.73
C ILE A 48 -5.61 -5.35 8.22
N ILE A 49 -6.00 -4.41 9.08
CA ILE A 49 -6.26 -4.65 10.51
C ILE A 49 -7.67 -4.15 10.79
N ALA A 50 -8.51 -5.00 11.37
CA ALA A 50 -9.91 -4.67 11.64
C ALA A 50 -10.38 -5.14 13.02
N ALA A 51 -11.18 -4.33 13.68
CA ALA A 51 -11.97 -4.66 14.86
C ALA A 51 -13.46 -4.42 14.56
N ASP A 52 -14.32 -4.56 15.55
CA ASP A 52 -15.78 -4.50 15.34
C ASP A 52 -16.27 -3.09 14.95
N ASP A 53 -15.50 -2.06 15.25
CA ASP A 53 -15.85 -0.65 15.03
C ASP A 53 -14.80 0.14 14.23
N ARG A 54 -13.68 -0.51 13.84
CA ARG A 54 -12.57 0.17 13.18
C ARG A 54 -11.87 -0.73 12.17
N ILE A 55 -11.43 -0.16 11.06
CA ILE A 55 -10.60 -0.83 10.07
C ILE A 55 -9.51 0.11 9.55
N ALA A 56 -8.27 -0.38 9.53
CA ALA A 56 -7.16 0.20 8.78
C ALA A 56 -6.82 -0.72 7.61
N PHE A 57 -6.58 -0.14 6.45
CA PHE A 57 -6.21 -0.90 5.25
C PHE A 57 -5.16 -0.16 4.42
N VAL A 58 -4.35 -0.93 3.73
CA VAL A 58 -3.37 -0.45 2.75
C VAL A 58 -3.39 -1.40 1.56
N LEU A 59 -3.49 -0.85 0.37
CA LEU A 59 -3.26 -1.52 -0.91
C LEU A 59 -2.02 -0.89 -1.53
N CYS A 60 -1.01 -1.69 -1.83
CA CYS A 60 0.21 -1.26 -2.51
C CYS A 60 0.32 -1.97 -3.85
N ASP A 61 0.76 -1.23 -4.88
CA ASP A 61 1.12 -1.75 -6.21
C ASP A 61 2.62 -1.51 -6.42
N GLY A 62 3.37 -2.60 -6.57
CA GLY A 62 4.81 -2.57 -6.74
C GLY A 62 5.21 -2.18 -8.15
N VAL A 63 6.06 -1.17 -8.30
CA VAL A 63 6.51 -0.67 -9.60
C VAL A 63 7.44 -1.67 -10.29
N SER A 64 7.00 -2.31 -11.37
CA SER A 64 7.71 -3.38 -12.09
C SER A 64 9.07 -2.95 -12.66
N GLN A 65 9.25 -1.67 -12.97
CA GLN A 65 10.52 -1.13 -13.46
C GLN A 65 11.56 -0.93 -12.34
N SER A 66 11.16 -0.95 -11.07
CA SER A 66 12.04 -0.78 -9.91
C SER A 66 12.77 -2.09 -9.53
N PHE A 67 13.53 -2.06 -8.44
CA PHE A 67 14.15 -3.25 -7.87
C PHE A 67 13.12 -4.04 -7.08
N TYR A 68 12.62 -5.15 -7.61
CA TYR A 68 11.61 -5.98 -6.95
C TYR A 68 10.50 -5.15 -6.28
N GLY A 69 9.57 -4.61 -7.09
CA GLY A 69 8.51 -3.73 -6.60
C GLY A 69 7.70 -4.30 -5.44
N ASP A 70 7.56 -5.63 -5.37
CA ASP A 70 6.91 -6.33 -4.25
C ASP A 70 7.61 -6.10 -2.90
N LEU A 71 8.92 -5.83 -2.86
CA LEU A 71 9.63 -5.49 -1.61
C LEU A 71 9.12 -4.15 -1.06
N ALA A 72 9.03 -3.12 -1.91
CA ALA A 72 8.46 -1.83 -1.48
C ALA A 72 7.00 -1.99 -1.07
N ALA A 73 6.20 -2.72 -1.85
CA ALA A 73 4.79 -2.94 -1.56
C ALA A 73 4.57 -3.62 -0.20
N ARG A 74 5.34 -4.67 0.11
CA ARG A 74 5.27 -5.38 1.40
C ARG A 74 5.73 -4.53 2.57
N ILE A 75 6.92 -3.91 2.45
CA ILE A 75 7.47 -3.07 3.52
C ILE A 75 6.50 -1.93 3.82
N LEU A 76 6.04 -1.22 2.79
CA LEU A 76 5.11 -0.11 2.93
C LEU A 76 3.77 -0.58 3.51
N GLY A 77 3.18 -1.63 2.96
CA GLY A 77 1.87 -2.14 3.39
C GLY A 77 1.86 -2.56 4.85
N ASP A 78 2.86 -3.33 5.29
CA ASP A 78 2.96 -3.81 6.68
C ASP A 78 3.16 -2.66 7.68
N GLN A 79 4.08 -1.76 7.38
CA GLN A 79 4.44 -0.69 8.30
C GLN A 79 3.34 0.39 8.33
N LEU A 80 2.76 0.73 7.18
CA LEU A 80 1.74 1.76 7.10
C LEU A 80 0.42 1.34 7.74
N VAL A 81 -0.03 0.09 7.56
CA VAL A 81 -1.26 -0.37 8.20
C VAL A 81 -1.13 -0.43 9.73
N ALA A 82 0.04 -0.86 10.24
CA ALA A 82 0.32 -0.84 11.66
C ALA A 82 0.35 0.58 12.21
N TRP A 83 1.02 1.49 11.51
CA TRP A 83 1.09 2.90 11.90
C TRP A 83 -0.29 3.57 11.93
N LEU A 84 -1.12 3.35 10.90
CA LEU A 84 -2.50 3.86 10.86
C LEU A 84 -3.33 3.30 12.01
N TRP A 85 -3.20 2.02 12.32
CA TRP A 85 -3.91 1.37 13.40
C TRP A 85 -3.54 1.93 14.77
N GLU A 86 -2.26 2.18 15.01
CA GLU A 86 -1.73 2.60 16.32
C GLU A 86 -1.88 4.12 16.54
N ASN A 87 -1.69 4.93 15.48
CA ASN A 87 -1.58 6.39 15.62
C ASN A 87 -2.75 7.15 14.99
N GLY A 88 -3.45 6.54 14.04
CA GLY A 88 -4.45 7.25 13.24
C GLY A 88 -5.65 7.72 14.07
N THR A 89 -6.12 6.92 15.02
CA THR A 89 -7.31 7.23 15.81
C THR A 89 -7.16 8.50 16.64
N ASP A 90 -6.00 8.72 17.23
CA ASP A 90 -5.75 9.88 18.09
C ASP A 90 -5.73 11.20 17.31
N HIS A 91 -5.45 11.13 16.01
CA HIS A 91 -5.29 12.30 15.15
C HIS A 91 -6.32 12.41 14.02
N ILE A 92 -7.23 11.44 13.88
CA ILE A 92 -8.22 11.39 12.78
C ILE A 92 -9.14 12.62 12.72
N GLN A 93 -9.26 13.34 13.83
CA GLN A 93 -10.06 14.57 13.89
C GLN A 93 -9.38 15.77 13.21
N ASN A 94 -8.06 15.70 12.98
CA ASN A 94 -7.30 16.74 12.31
C ASN A 94 -6.54 16.15 11.12
N GLN A 95 -7.20 16.15 9.97
CA GLN A 95 -6.65 15.56 8.73
C GLN A 95 -5.27 16.13 8.36
N SER A 96 -5.09 17.45 8.42
CA SER A 96 -3.81 18.08 8.08
C SER A 96 -2.67 17.63 9.00
N LEU A 97 -2.96 17.50 10.29
CA LEU A 97 -1.98 17.03 11.28
C LEU A 97 -1.65 15.54 11.04
N LEU A 98 -2.66 14.72 10.82
CA LEU A 98 -2.47 13.29 10.51
C LEU A 98 -1.65 13.10 9.22
N THR A 99 -1.93 13.89 8.18
CA THR A 99 -1.15 13.88 6.93
C THR A 99 0.31 14.30 7.15
N ALA A 100 0.56 15.30 8.00
CA ALA A 100 1.92 15.73 8.34
C ALA A 100 2.70 14.61 9.08
N TYR A 101 2.06 13.94 10.05
CA TYR A 101 2.65 12.79 10.75
C TYR A 101 2.86 11.59 9.83
N LEU A 102 1.93 11.33 8.91
CA LEU A 102 2.11 10.29 7.89
C LEU A 102 3.32 10.61 6.99
N SER A 103 3.48 11.84 6.54
CA SER A 103 4.63 12.26 5.75
C SER A 103 5.96 12.05 6.50
N GLN A 104 5.99 12.38 7.80
CA GLN A 104 7.15 12.14 8.65
C GLN A 104 7.43 10.63 8.80
N PHE A 105 6.40 9.84 9.05
CA PHE A 105 6.52 8.38 9.12
C PHE A 105 7.07 7.78 7.83
N LEU A 106 6.55 8.15 6.66
CA LEU A 106 7.03 7.67 5.37
C LEU A 106 8.50 8.04 5.12
N SER A 107 8.94 9.20 5.59
CA SER A 107 10.35 9.60 5.51
C SER A 107 11.25 8.72 6.40
N GLN A 108 10.83 8.43 7.63
CA GLN A 108 11.56 7.52 8.54
C GLN A 108 11.57 6.08 8.03
N LEU A 109 10.44 5.63 7.48
CA LEU A 109 10.32 4.29 6.86
C LEU A 109 11.32 4.11 5.72
N THR A 110 11.67 5.17 4.99
CA THR A 110 12.62 5.12 3.88
C THR A 110 14.01 4.66 4.35
N GLU A 111 14.48 5.10 5.51
CA GLU A 111 15.78 4.68 6.06
C GLU A 111 15.78 3.17 6.38
N PHE A 112 14.74 2.71 7.06
CA PHE A 112 14.55 1.29 7.34
C PHE A 112 14.49 0.46 6.06
N ALA A 113 13.69 0.88 5.08
CA ALA A 113 13.50 0.18 3.82
C ALA A 113 14.78 0.16 2.96
N THR A 114 15.57 1.23 2.97
CA THR A 114 16.89 1.24 2.32
C THR A 114 17.79 0.13 2.86
N GLN A 115 17.81 -0.07 4.17
CA GLN A 115 18.60 -1.15 4.78
C GLN A 115 18.09 -2.53 4.37
N GLN A 116 16.77 -2.75 4.42
CA GLN A 116 16.17 -4.03 4.00
C GLN A 116 16.51 -4.37 2.54
N VAL A 117 16.37 -3.41 1.62
CA VAL A 117 16.71 -3.60 0.20
C VAL A 117 18.21 -3.86 0.01
N SER A 118 19.08 -3.20 0.77
CA SER A 118 20.54 -3.42 0.68
C SER A 118 20.97 -4.83 1.13
N GLN A 119 20.22 -5.43 2.04
CA GLN A 119 20.47 -6.77 2.58
C GLN A 119 19.84 -7.90 1.74
N PHE A 120 19.11 -7.57 0.67
CA PHE A 120 18.50 -8.57 -0.18
C PHE A 120 19.57 -9.47 -0.84
N VAL A 121 19.42 -10.77 -0.65
CA VAL A 121 20.35 -11.77 -1.21
C VAL A 121 19.77 -12.34 -2.49
N PHE A 122 20.52 -12.26 -3.58
CA PHE A 122 20.10 -12.89 -4.84
C PHE A 122 20.14 -14.41 -4.75
N PRO A 123 19.21 -15.10 -5.44
CA PRO A 123 19.29 -16.54 -5.61
C PRO A 123 20.64 -16.96 -6.18
N PRO A 124 21.28 -18.01 -5.62
CA PRO A 124 22.63 -18.43 -6.04
C PRO A 124 22.70 -18.90 -7.51
N GLU A 125 21.57 -19.36 -8.06
CA GLU A 125 21.44 -19.80 -9.46
C GLU A 125 21.27 -18.66 -10.45
N MET A 126 21.15 -17.41 -9.99
CA MET A 126 20.95 -16.25 -10.85
C MET A 126 22.20 -15.98 -11.71
N SER A 127 22.00 -15.74 -13.01
CA SER A 127 23.11 -15.41 -13.91
C SER A 127 23.77 -14.06 -13.52
N SER A 128 25.09 -13.97 -13.72
CA SER A 128 25.86 -12.75 -13.43
C SER A 128 25.37 -11.53 -14.22
N MET A 129 24.88 -11.73 -15.43
CA MET A 129 24.30 -10.67 -16.26
C MET A 129 23.03 -10.09 -15.59
N LEU A 130 22.14 -10.95 -15.13
CA LEU A 130 20.91 -10.53 -14.44
C LEU A 130 21.23 -9.87 -13.10
N GLN A 131 22.18 -10.43 -12.33
CA GLN A 131 22.63 -9.81 -11.08
C GLN A 131 23.14 -8.38 -11.31
N ASN A 132 23.97 -8.16 -12.34
CA ASN A 132 24.48 -6.82 -12.66
C ASN A 132 23.35 -5.82 -13.01
N VAL A 133 22.30 -6.26 -13.70
CA VAL A 133 21.12 -5.42 -14.00
C VAL A 133 20.37 -5.10 -12.72
N LEU A 134 20.11 -6.10 -11.89
CA LEU A 134 19.38 -5.94 -10.64
C LEU A 134 20.15 -5.12 -9.61
N GLU A 135 21.50 -5.21 -9.57
CA GLU A 135 22.32 -4.32 -8.73
C GLU A 135 22.17 -2.83 -9.10
N LYS A 136 22.11 -2.53 -10.41
CA LYS A 136 21.83 -1.16 -10.86
C LYS A 136 20.43 -0.70 -10.42
N LYS A 137 19.43 -1.58 -10.52
CA LYS A 137 18.08 -1.28 -10.03
C LYS A 137 18.07 -1.14 -8.51
N ARG A 138 18.79 -1.99 -7.75
CA ARG A 138 18.93 -1.91 -6.29
C ARG A 138 19.45 -0.54 -5.84
N ALA A 139 20.43 0.01 -6.55
CA ALA A 139 20.98 1.33 -6.26
C ALA A 139 19.92 2.46 -6.41
N LEU A 140 18.90 2.27 -7.25
CA LEU A 140 17.77 3.19 -7.42
C LEU A 140 16.65 2.94 -6.41
N GLY A 141 16.59 1.74 -5.82
CA GLY A 141 15.59 1.33 -4.85
C GLY A 141 14.41 0.56 -5.44
N SER A 142 13.62 -0.01 -4.54
CA SER A 142 12.30 -0.57 -4.81
C SER A 142 11.24 0.51 -4.68
N GLU A 143 10.17 0.46 -5.46
CA GLU A 143 9.13 1.51 -5.48
C GLU A 143 7.73 0.90 -5.48
N ALA A 144 6.78 1.59 -4.86
CA ALA A 144 5.38 1.22 -4.88
C ALA A 144 4.48 2.45 -4.86
N THR A 145 3.34 2.37 -5.53
CA THR A 145 2.19 3.24 -5.30
C THR A 145 1.33 2.68 -4.16
N PHE A 146 0.48 3.48 -3.57
CA PHE A 146 -0.42 2.98 -2.53
C PHE A 146 -1.70 3.78 -2.40
N THR A 147 -2.72 3.09 -1.90
CA THR A 147 -3.90 3.70 -1.28
C THR A 147 -4.08 3.14 0.12
N SER A 148 -4.47 3.98 1.06
CA SER A 148 -4.63 3.57 2.45
C SER A 148 -5.79 4.30 3.12
N GLY A 149 -6.30 3.73 4.19
CA GLY A 149 -7.34 4.38 4.97
C GLY A 149 -7.49 3.83 6.38
N LEU A 150 -8.06 4.67 7.21
CA LEU A 150 -8.56 4.35 8.54
C LEU A 150 -10.02 4.79 8.62
N ILE A 151 -10.91 3.85 8.90
CA ILE A 151 -12.33 4.12 9.16
C ILE A 151 -12.59 3.79 10.62
N ASP A 152 -13.07 4.77 11.36
CA ASP A 152 -13.44 4.68 12.77
C ASP A 152 -14.94 4.99 12.91
N LEU A 153 -15.72 3.94 13.09
CA LEU A 153 -17.17 4.03 13.19
C LEU A 153 -17.64 4.56 14.56
N SER A 154 -16.81 4.44 15.59
CA SER A 154 -17.14 4.96 16.92
C SER A 154 -17.05 6.49 16.95
N ASN A 155 -16.13 7.05 16.18
CA ASN A 155 -15.97 8.49 16.04
C ASN A 155 -16.63 9.06 14.75
N GLU A 156 -17.26 8.22 13.93
CA GLU A 156 -17.85 8.57 12.62
C GLU A 156 -16.85 9.30 11.70
N ARG A 157 -15.61 8.80 11.64
CA ARG A 157 -14.51 9.42 10.92
C ARG A 157 -13.89 8.44 9.93
N CYS A 158 -13.44 9.02 8.81
CA CYS A 158 -12.67 8.33 7.79
C CYS A 158 -11.48 9.20 7.39
N TYR A 159 -10.30 8.59 7.37
CA TYR A 159 -9.10 9.19 6.79
C TYR A 159 -8.66 8.31 5.63
N LEU A 160 -8.41 8.92 4.48
CA LEU A 160 -7.91 8.26 3.29
C LEU A 160 -6.62 8.94 2.86
N SER A 161 -5.63 8.18 2.37
CA SER A 161 -4.42 8.74 1.79
C SER A 161 -3.88 7.87 0.67
N TRP A 162 -3.21 8.49 -0.30
CA TRP A 162 -2.68 7.78 -1.47
C TRP A 162 -1.49 8.50 -2.10
N MET A 163 -0.70 7.74 -2.83
CA MET A 163 0.32 8.19 -3.79
C MET A 163 0.28 7.27 -5.01
N GLY A 164 0.18 7.85 -6.20
CA GLY A 164 0.17 7.09 -7.44
C GLY A 164 -1.21 6.89 -8.03
N ASP A 165 -1.36 5.85 -8.84
CA ASP A 165 -2.53 5.59 -9.69
C ASP A 165 -3.46 4.47 -9.19
N SER A 166 -3.15 3.87 -8.05
CA SER A 166 -4.09 2.97 -7.36
C SER A 166 -5.33 3.72 -6.93
N ARG A 167 -6.52 3.23 -7.34
CA ARG A 167 -7.75 4.01 -7.25
C ARG A 167 -8.56 3.71 -6.00
N LEU A 168 -9.00 4.77 -5.34
CA LEU A 168 -10.08 4.77 -4.35
C LEU A 168 -11.38 5.17 -5.04
N ARG A 169 -12.46 4.51 -4.67
CA ARG A 169 -13.80 4.88 -5.08
C ARG A 169 -14.73 4.92 -3.87
N ILE A 170 -15.55 5.94 -3.80
CA ILE A 170 -16.44 6.21 -2.67
C ILE A 170 -17.86 6.32 -3.18
N TRP A 171 -18.78 5.62 -2.52
CA TRP A 171 -20.20 5.66 -2.82
C TRP A 171 -21.00 5.93 -1.55
N ASP A 172 -22.06 6.67 -1.71
CA ASP A 172 -23.15 6.76 -0.75
C ASP A 172 -24.45 6.18 -1.33
N LYS A 173 -25.56 6.32 -0.62
CA LYS A 173 -26.89 5.89 -1.07
C LYS A 173 -27.39 6.57 -2.35
N ASN A 174 -26.80 7.69 -2.75
CA ASN A 174 -27.21 8.50 -3.90
C ASN A 174 -26.28 8.26 -5.12
N GLY A 175 -25.18 7.53 -4.97
CA GLY A 175 -24.25 7.21 -6.06
C GLY A 175 -22.77 7.41 -5.71
N GLU A 176 -21.95 7.44 -6.75
CA GLU A 176 -20.49 7.62 -6.61
C GLU A 176 -20.16 9.08 -6.23
N LYS A 177 -19.30 9.24 -5.22
CA LYS A 177 -18.84 10.52 -4.65
C LYS A 177 -17.35 10.76 -4.81
N THR A 178 -16.66 9.89 -5.51
CA THR A 178 -15.19 9.91 -5.65
C THR A 178 -14.68 11.26 -6.12
N HIS A 179 -15.20 11.80 -7.23
CA HIS A 179 -14.75 13.07 -7.79
C HIS A 179 -15.06 14.27 -6.90
N GLU A 180 -16.22 14.25 -6.23
CA GLU A 180 -16.63 15.30 -5.32
C GLU A 180 -15.69 15.41 -4.10
N LEU A 181 -15.25 14.26 -3.59
CA LEU A 181 -14.45 14.19 -2.36
C LEU A 181 -12.95 14.23 -2.59
N LEU A 182 -12.44 13.62 -3.68
CA LEU A 182 -11.02 13.45 -3.93
C LEU A 182 -10.47 14.35 -5.05
N GLY A 183 -11.35 14.94 -5.88
CA GLY A 183 -10.97 15.74 -7.06
C GLY A 183 -10.74 14.92 -8.31
N GLU A 184 -10.68 15.58 -9.47
CA GLU A 184 -10.57 14.94 -10.78
C GLU A 184 -9.15 14.40 -11.09
N GLU A 185 -8.12 15.03 -10.52
CA GLU A 185 -6.71 14.69 -10.76
C GLU A 185 -6.06 13.90 -9.60
N ALA A 186 -6.88 13.15 -8.86
CA ALA A 186 -6.43 12.54 -7.62
C ALA A 186 -5.35 11.45 -7.79
N PHE A 187 -5.27 10.80 -8.97
CA PHE A 187 -4.45 9.59 -9.15
C PHE A 187 -3.43 9.78 -10.27
N GLN A 188 -2.17 10.01 -9.90
CA GLN A 188 -1.08 10.33 -10.83
C GLN A 188 -0.06 9.19 -10.93
N THR A 189 0.19 8.67 -12.13
CA THR A 189 1.14 7.58 -12.38
C THR A 189 2.61 7.93 -12.04
N SER A 190 2.93 9.22 -11.93
CA SER A 190 4.28 9.68 -11.60
C SER A 190 4.58 9.70 -10.10
N GLU A 191 3.56 9.60 -9.26
CA GLU A 191 3.70 9.67 -7.80
C GLU A 191 3.86 8.27 -7.21
N ARG A 192 4.79 8.11 -6.27
CA ARG A 192 5.09 6.83 -5.62
C ARG A 192 5.98 6.99 -4.40
N TRP A 193 6.00 6.01 -3.55
CA TRP A 193 6.99 5.89 -2.50
C TRP A 193 8.16 5.01 -2.96
N SER A 194 9.39 5.42 -2.63
CA SER A 194 10.62 4.72 -2.98
C SER A 194 11.41 4.38 -1.73
N THR A 195 11.90 3.16 -1.62
CA THR A 195 12.76 2.71 -0.53
C THR A 195 14.10 3.47 -0.46
N ARG A 196 14.46 4.23 -1.49
CA ARG A 196 15.71 5.00 -1.57
C ARG A 196 15.49 6.50 -1.49
N ARG A 197 14.42 7.00 -2.13
CA ARG A 197 14.16 8.43 -2.31
C ARG A 197 13.03 8.96 -1.43
N GLY A 198 12.32 8.06 -0.72
CA GLY A 198 11.13 8.43 0.02
C GLY A 198 9.95 8.74 -0.91
N MET A 199 9.16 9.73 -0.55
CA MET A 199 8.03 10.19 -1.37
C MET A 199 8.52 10.87 -2.64
N VAL A 200 8.10 10.37 -3.79
CA VAL A 200 8.32 10.97 -5.13
C VAL A 200 6.99 11.50 -5.60
N GLY A 201 6.84 12.80 -5.65
CA GLY A 201 5.57 13.46 -5.89
C GLY A 201 4.84 13.85 -4.61
N LYS A 202 3.52 13.95 -4.68
CA LYS A 202 2.67 14.45 -3.60
C LYS A 202 1.97 13.31 -2.86
N LEU A 203 1.95 13.40 -1.53
CA LEU A 203 1.03 12.62 -0.71
C LEU A 203 -0.33 13.32 -0.68
N HIS A 204 -1.36 12.61 -1.05
CA HIS A 204 -2.76 13.07 -1.02
C HIS A 204 -3.49 12.49 0.20
N SER A 205 -4.46 13.25 0.70
CA SER A 205 -5.35 12.80 1.76
C SER A 205 -6.68 13.57 1.73
#